data_6bdad96dfaaa47645f59800b134be6d5
#
_entry.id   6bdad96dfaaa47645f59800b134be6d5
#
_cell.length_a   1.000
_cell.length_b   1.000
_cell.length_c   1.000
_cell.angle_alpha   90.00
_cell.angle_beta   90.00
_cell.angle_gamma   90.00
#
_symmetry.space_group_name_H-M   'P 1'
#
loop_
_entity.id
_entity.type
_entity.pdbx_description
1 polymer ?
#
loop_
_entity_poly.entity_id
_entity_poly.type
_entity_poly.pdbx_seq_one_letter_code
_entity_poly.pdbx_strand_id
1 'polypeptide(L)'
;MRNYRGGDYNAGYPITELTASQFRTILTPRILASIMQPVPPVNDRPAVRYHDQGVTFNGNLGDFALARDGVDIVRYLCDHDVRVSINTNGSLRPDTYWADLGRLGVEIGFAIDGLADTHHLYRQDTDWHRVIHNAETFISAGGRAVWRFIPFDHNRHQEAECRAMAQRLGFAEFENIWDGRDRGPAFTRDGVFSHHIGDLMPTEAVEPPPWPQLLENHITWYDSGTVQHERDTAELNLRCVHKMNREVYIAADGTVYPCCFLGFYPQTMNHPGNRELRELVQGNNALEVGLEQAMSWFNTVEDTWNRASVREGRTYQCVVSCNRA
;
A
#
# COMPACT_ATOMS: atom_id res chain seq x y z
N MET A 1 -0.58 9.68 -6.92
CA MET A 1 -1.60 8.68 -7.32
C MET A 1 -1.23 8.17 -8.70
N ARG A 2 -1.28 6.87 -8.91
CA ARG A 2 -0.79 6.28 -10.16
C ARG A 2 -1.85 6.38 -11.24
N ASN A 3 -1.62 7.20 -12.27
CA ASN A 3 -2.49 7.27 -13.43
C ASN A 3 -1.99 6.33 -14.54
N TYR A 4 -2.13 5.03 -14.32
CA TYR A 4 -1.69 4.05 -15.33
C TYR A 4 -2.50 4.06 -16.60
N ARG A 5 -3.71 4.58 -16.55
CA ARG A 5 -4.71 4.25 -17.58
C ARG A 5 -5.53 5.43 -18.01
N GLY A 6 -5.04 6.63 -17.77
CA GLY A 6 -5.74 7.85 -18.18
C GLY A 6 -7.17 7.88 -17.66
N GLY A 7 -7.38 8.51 -16.56
CA GLY A 7 -8.68 8.67 -15.96
C GLY A 7 -8.54 8.88 -14.46
N ASP A 8 -9.59 9.37 -13.85
CA ASP A 8 -9.65 9.49 -12.41
C ASP A 8 -9.82 8.08 -11.82
N TYR A 9 -8.71 7.46 -11.43
CA TYR A 9 -8.69 6.13 -10.80
C TYR A 9 -9.55 6.08 -9.53
N ASN A 10 -9.86 7.24 -8.99
CA ASN A 10 -10.71 7.42 -7.81
C ASN A 10 -12.08 8.01 -8.14
N ALA A 11 -12.49 8.03 -9.40
CA ALA A 11 -13.85 8.45 -9.73
C ALA A 11 -14.85 7.59 -8.92
N GLY A 12 -15.54 8.21 -7.99
CA GLY A 12 -16.49 7.54 -7.11
C GLY A 12 -15.97 7.18 -5.71
N TYR A 13 -14.68 7.44 -5.38
CA TYR A 13 -14.20 7.33 -4.01
C TYR A 13 -14.41 8.66 -3.26
N PRO A 14 -15.04 8.64 -2.09
CA PRO A 14 -15.00 9.80 -1.22
C PRO A 14 -13.55 10.03 -0.79
N ILE A 15 -13.06 11.26 -0.97
CA ILE A 15 -11.80 11.69 -0.35
C ILE A 15 -12.08 11.84 1.13
N THR A 16 -11.61 10.87 1.91
CA THR A 16 -11.81 10.83 3.36
C THR A 16 -10.46 10.79 4.07
N GLU A 17 -10.43 11.28 5.27
CA GLU A 17 -9.31 11.17 6.21
C GLU A 17 -9.85 11.03 7.63
N LEU A 18 -9.16 10.27 8.46
CA LEU A 18 -9.44 10.23 9.88
C LEU A 18 -8.84 11.47 10.55
N THR A 19 -9.65 12.19 11.29
CA THR A 19 -9.17 13.22 12.21
C THR A 19 -8.40 12.59 13.38
N ALA A 20 -7.54 13.34 14.05
CA ALA A 20 -6.85 12.86 15.24
C ALA A 20 -7.81 12.38 16.34
N SER A 21 -8.97 13.03 16.46
CA SER A 21 -10.02 12.61 17.40
C SER A 21 -10.61 11.25 17.06
N GLN A 22 -11.00 11.05 15.80
CA GLN A 22 -11.51 9.77 15.30
C GLN A 22 -10.48 8.65 15.42
N PHE A 23 -9.23 8.95 15.10
CA PHE A 23 -8.13 8.00 15.23
C PHE A 23 -7.96 7.51 16.68
N ARG A 24 -8.01 8.42 17.67
CA ARG A 24 -7.98 8.09 19.10
C ARG A 24 -9.18 7.27 19.57
N THR A 25 -10.34 7.45 18.92
CA THR A 25 -11.53 6.66 19.22
C THR A 25 -11.38 5.21 18.78
N ILE A 26 -10.73 4.99 17.62
CA ILE A 26 -10.47 3.66 17.08
C ILE A 26 -9.30 2.98 17.84
N LEU A 27 -8.17 3.66 17.95
CA LEU A 27 -6.96 3.16 18.59
C LEU A 27 -6.81 3.77 20.00
N THR A 28 -7.61 3.28 20.92
CA THR A 28 -7.57 3.69 22.33
C THR A 28 -6.24 3.29 23.00
N PRO A 29 -5.83 3.90 24.12
CA PRO A 29 -4.63 3.51 24.87
C PRO A 29 -4.57 2.01 25.19
N ARG A 30 -5.71 1.39 25.50
CA ARG A 30 -5.81 -0.08 25.74
C ARG A 30 -5.44 -0.89 24.49
N ILE A 31 -5.95 -0.48 23.32
CA ILE A 31 -5.64 -1.14 22.04
C ILE A 31 -4.17 -0.94 21.70
N LEU A 32 -3.64 0.27 21.84
CA LEU A 32 -2.22 0.56 21.58
C LEU A 32 -1.30 -0.29 22.47
N ALA A 33 -1.61 -0.44 23.74
CA ALA A 33 -0.86 -1.33 24.64
C ALA A 33 -0.89 -2.80 24.16
N SER A 34 -1.95 -3.24 23.50
CA SER A 34 -2.04 -4.60 22.96
C SER A 34 -1.23 -4.80 21.68
N ILE A 35 -1.08 -3.75 20.85
CA ILE A 35 -0.27 -3.79 19.62
C ILE A 35 1.21 -4.05 19.96
N MET A 36 1.71 -3.50 21.05
CA MET A 36 3.10 -3.63 21.47
C MET A 36 3.41 -4.92 22.22
N GLN A 37 2.43 -5.83 22.38
CA GLN A 37 2.69 -7.15 22.96
C GLN A 37 3.47 -8.03 21.99
N PRO A 38 4.48 -8.79 22.45
CA PRO A 38 5.23 -9.69 21.60
C PRO A 38 4.30 -10.69 20.89
N VAL A 39 4.48 -10.83 19.57
CA VAL A 39 3.82 -11.89 18.81
C VAL A 39 4.67 -13.15 18.92
N PRO A 40 4.16 -14.23 19.52
CA PRO A 40 4.93 -15.47 19.62
C PRO A 40 5.23 -16.02 18.21
N PRO A 41 6.41 -16.63 18.01
CA PRO A 41 6.75 -17.25 16.74
C PRO A 41 5.72 -18.37 16.44
N VAL A 42 5.29 -18.44 15.19
CA VAL A 42 4.38 -19.50 14.72
C VAL A 42 5.21 -20.50 13.92
N ASN A 43 5.24 -21.77 14.38
CA ASN A 43 5.86 -22.90 13.69
C ASN A 43 7.34 -22.71 13.33
N ASP A 44 8.22 -22.35 14.28
CA ASP A 44 9.69 -22.24 14.13
C ASP A 44 10.18 -21.34 12.97
N ARG A 45 9.30 -20.62 12.31
CA ARG A 45 9.69 -19.60 11.35
C ARG A 45 9.85 -18.27 12.08
N PRO A 46 11.00 -17.58 11.92
CA PRO A 46 11.09 -16.20 12.35
C PRO A 46 9.93 -15.47 11.67
N ALA A 47 9.18 -14.69 12.46
CA ALA A 47 8.16 -13.80 11.90
C ALA A 47 8.76 -13.13 10.68
N VAL A 48 8.16 -13.35 9.51
CA VAL A 48 8.60 -12.67 8.29
C VAL A 48 8.54 -11.19 8.66
N ARG A 49 9.69 -10.53 8.59
CA ARG A 49 9.86 -9.11 8.92
C ARG A 49 9.08 -8.23 7.93
N TYR A 50 7.78 -8.39 7.91
CA TYR A 50 6.91 -7.35 7.40
C TYR A 50 6.49 -6.54 8.62
N HIS A 51 7.24 -5.46 8.85
CA HIS A 51 7.05 -4.45 9.87
C HIS A 51 7.24 -4.97 11.31
N ASP A 52 8.19 -4.37 11.99
CA ASP A 52 8.27 -4.40 13.44
C ASP A 52 6.88 -4.05 14.02
N GLN A 53 6.55 -4.59 15.18
CA GLN A 53 5.28 -4.27 15.88
C GLN A 53 5.07 -2.76 15.96
N GLY A 54 3.88 -2.29 15.59
CA GLY A 54 3.58 -0.87 15.57
C GLY A 54 2.48 -0.52 14.58
N VAL A 55 2.47 0.73 14.15
CA VAL A 55 1.52 1.25 13.17
C VAL A 55 2.27 1.70 11.92
N THR A 56 1.86 1.16 10.77
CA THR A 56 2.40 1.57 9.47
C THR A 56 1.35 2.32 8.66
N PHE A 57 1.69 3.52 8.22
CA PHE A 57 0.86 4.29 7.30
C PHE A 57 1.29 4.00 5.86
N ASN A 58 0.45 3.24 5.15
CA ASN A 58 0.62 2.93 3.73
C ASN A 58 -0.37 3.73 2.90
N GLY A 59 0.09 4.48 1.94
CA GLY A 59 -0.78 5.27 1.07
C GLY A 59 -1.42 4.45 -0.05
N ASN A 60 -2.30 3.48 0.25
CA ASN A 60 -2.94 2.66 -0.79
C ASN A 60 -3.72 3.49 -1.81
N LEU A 61 -4.51 4.45 -1.35
CA LEU A 61 -5.36 5.33 -2.19
C LEU A 61 -4.94 6.80 -2.12
N GLY A 62 -3.96 7.13 -1.31
CA GLY A 62 -3.45 8.47 -1.13
C GLY A 62 -2.02 8.46 -0.60
N ASP A 63 -1.63 9.52 0.06
CA ASP A 63 -0.33 9.65 0.72
C ASP A 63 -0.55 10.21 2.14
N PHE A 64 0.17 9.70 3.12
CA PHE A 64 0.05 10.15 4.51
C PHE A 64 0.28 11.67 4.66
N ALA A 65 1.15 12.25 3.82
CA ALA A 65 1.36 13.68 3.80
C ALA A 65 0.13 14.50 3.41
N LEU A 66 -0.96 13.90 2.92
CA LEU A 66 -2.23 14.57 2.67
C LEU A 66 -3.05 14.74 3.95
N ALA A 67 -2.88 13.87 4.95
CA ALA A 67 -3.64 13.91 6.20
C ALA A 67 -3.37 15.22 6.97
N ARG A 68 -4.44 15.98 7.29
CA ARG A 68 -4.33 17.27 7.99
C ARG A 68 -3.76 17.12 9.38
N ASP A 69 -4.25 16.12 10.09
CA ASP A 69 -3.89 15.83 11.49
C ASP A 69 -2.73 14.82 11.60
N GLY A 70 -2.00 14.56 10.51
CA GLY A 70 -1.00 13.48 10.44
C GLY A 70 0.05 13.56 11.56
N VAL A 71 0.61 14.75 11.82
CA VAL A 71 1.61 14.94 12.89
C VAL A 71 1.00 14.68 14.27
N ASP A 72 -0.24 15.09 14.52
CA ASP A 72 -0.90 14.88 15.82
C ASP A 72 -1.26 13.41 16.05
N ILE A 73 -1.60 12.69 14.98
CA ILE A 73 -1.81 11.23 15.01
C ILE A 73 -0.50 10.53 15.36
N VAL A 74 0.59 10.89 14.69
CA VAL A 74 1.91 10.30 14.96
C VAL A 74 2.37 10.60 16.38
N ARG A 75 2.22 11.85 16.85
CA ARG A 75 2.55 12.23 18.21
C ARG A 75 1.78 11.40 19.24
N TYR A 76 0.48 11.22 19.02
CA TYR A 76 -0.34 10.37 19.88
C TYR A 76 0.17 8.93 19.97
N LEU A 77 0.61 8.35 18.87
CA LEU A 77 1.19 7.01 18.86
C LEU A 77 2.53 6.96 19.61
N CYS A 78 3.40 7.95 19.36
CA CYS A 78 4.70 8.04 20.05
C CYS A 78 4.54 8.27 21.56
N ASP A 79 3.55 9.06 21.99
CA ASP A 79 3.22 9.29 23.42
C ASP A 79 2.75 8.00 24.13
N HIS A 80 2.39 6.95 23.37
CA HIS A 80 2.02 5.63 23.87
C HIS A 80 3.07 4.55 23.53
N ASP A 81 4.31 4.95 23.25
CA ASP A 81 5.45 4.08 22.94
C ASP A 81 5.20 3.16 21.72
N VAL A 82 4.27 3.52 20.82
CA VAL A 82 3.99 2.78 19.59
C VAL A 82 4.96 3.18 18.50
N ARG A 83 5.66 2.21 17.93
CA ARG A 83 6.51 2.45 16.75
C ARG A 83 5.68 2.86 15.56
N VAL A 84 6.15 3.86 14.83
CA VAL A 84 5.48 4.39 13.64
C VAL A 84 6.38 4.31 12.43
N SER A 85 5.87 3.72 11.35
CA SER A 85 6.47 3.73 10.03
C SER A 85 5.52 4.37 9.01
N ILE A 86 6.06 5.20 8.12
CA ILE A 86 5.28 5.94 7.12
C ILE A 86 5.87 5.68 5.74
N ASN A 87 5.02 5.33 4.77
CA ASN A 87 5.40 5.26 3.37
C ASN A 87 4.84 6.47 2.62
N THR A 88 5.72 7.23 1.98
CA THR A 88 5.32 8.47 1.29
C THR A 88 6.10 8.69 0.00
N ASN A 89 5.52 9.46 -0.92
CA ASN A 89 6.27 10.00 -2.06
C ASN A 89 7.12 11.22 -1.68
N GLY A 90 6.92 11.80 -0.50
CA GLY A 90 7.76 12.84 0.07
C GLY A 90 7.68 14.21 -0.60
N SER A 91 6.81 14.45 -1.60
CA SER A 91 6.84 15.69 -2.40
C SER A 91 5.98 16.84 -1.85
N LEU A 92 5.20 16.60 -0.80
CA LEU A 92 4.25 17.55 -0.24
C LEU A 92 4.73 18.14 1.09
N ARG A 93 3.99 19.11 1.62
CA ARG A 93 4.17 19.75 2.93
C ARG A 93 5.40 20.66 3.06
N PRO A 94 5.36 21.61 3.98
CA PRO A 94 6.49 22.48 4.28
C PRO A 94 7.53 21.78 5.15
N ASP A 95 8.72 22.38 5.27
CA ASP A 95 9.84 21.88 6.06
C ASP A 95 9.48 21.63 7.52
N THR A 96 8.63 22.48 8.11
CA THR A 96 8.17 22.31 9.50
C THR A 96 7.47 20.97 9.73
N TYR A 97 6.70 20.48 8.75
CA TYR A 97 6.03 19.19 8.84
C TYR A 97 7.04 18.03 8.93
N TRP A 98 8.05 18.07 8.06
CA TRP A 98 9.10 17.04 8.03
C TRP A 98 9.99 17.09 9.26
N ALA A 99 10.34 18.30 9.70
CA ALA A 99 11.11 18.50 10.93
C ALA A 99 10.34 18.02 12.17
N ASP A 100 9.02 18.24 12.24
CA ASP A 100 8.20 17.77 13.35
C ASP A 100 8.14 16.24 13.41
N LEU A 101 7.95 15.57 12.27
CA LEU A 101 8.03 14.10 12.19
C LEU A 101 9.43 13.58 12.54
N GLY A 102 10.49 14.26 12.09
CA GLY A 102 11.87 13.92 12.45
C GLY A 102 12.12 13.97 13.95
N ARG A 103 11.64 15.01 14.64
CA ARG A 103 11.75 15.12 16.12
C ARG A 103 11.00 14.04 16.89
N LEU A 104 9.96 13.46 16.29
CA LEU A 104 9.24 12.33 16.87
C LEU A 104 9.99 10.99 16.70
N GLY A 105 11.10 10.96 15.95
CA GLY A 105 11.98 9.81 15.81
C GLY A 105 11.35 8.63 15.05
N VAL A 106 10.34 8.88 14.22
CA VAL A 106 9.65 7.85 13.43
C VAL A 106 10.49 7.39 12.26
N GLU A 107 10.09 6.29 11.63
CA GLU A 107 10.67 5.82 10.39
C GLU A 107 9.85 6.28 9.19
N ILE A 108 10.51 6.81 8.17
CA ILE A 108 9.86 7.16 6.91
C ILE A 108 10.56 6.51 5.72
N GLY A 109 9.81 5.68 4.99
CA GLY A 109 10.19 5.17 3.68
C GLY A 109 9.84 6.18 2.59
N PHE A 110 10.85 6.87 2.07
CA PHE A 110 10.71 7.76 0.92
C PHE A 110 10.78 6.97 -0.38
N ALA A 111 9.72 7.01 -1.17
CA ALA A 111 9.63 6.33 -2.44
C ALA A 111 10.33 7.14 -3.54
N ILE A 112 11.61 6.86 -3.78
CA ILE A 112 12.48 7.58 -4.73
C ILE A 112 13.00 6.59 -5.77
N ASP A 113 12.43 6.64 -6.98
CA ASP A 113 12.69 5.66 -8.04
C ASP A 113 13.58 6.26 -9.14
N GLY A 114 14.83 6.49 -8.82
CA GLY A 114 15.86 7.05 -9.69
C GLY A 114 16.35 8.43 -9.26
N LEU A 115 17.16 9.04 -10.13
CA LEU A 115 17.64 10.40 -10.00
C LEU A 115 16.65 11.40 -10.64
N ALA A 116 17.00 12.67 -10.68
CA ALA A 116 16.12 13.75 -11.16
C ALA A 116 15.59 13.56 -12.58
N ASP A 117 16.38 12.89 -13.42
CA ASP A 117 16.07 12.64 -14.84
C ASP A 117 15.17 11.43 -15.08
N THR A 118 15.05 10.49 -14.11
CA THR A 118 14.26 9.26 -14.29
C THR A 118 13.12 9.10 -13.28
N HIS A 119 13.25 9.67 -12.10
CA HIS A 119 12.25 9.54 -11.03
C HIS A 119 10.83 9.90 -11.47
N HIS A 120 10.67 10.97 -12.24
CA HIS A 120 9.38 11.47 -12.72
C HIS A 120 8.69 10.52 -13.71
N LEU A 121 9.43 9.61 -14.36
CA LEU A 121 8.85 8.65 -15.30
C LEU A 121 7.87 7.70 -14.59
N TYR A 122 8.18 7.29 -13.37
CA TYR A 122 7.28 6.48 -12.57
C TYR A 122 6.50 7.29 -11.53
N ARG A 123 7.15 8.22 -10.84
CA ARG A 123 6.57 9.09 -9.83
C ARG A 123 6.06 10.39 -10.47
N GLN A 124 5.05 10.25 -11.32
CA GLN A 124 4.43 11.40 -11.98
C GLN A 124 3.91 12.42 -10.95
N ASP A 125 3.91 13.69 -11.32
CA ASP A 125 3.48 14.81 -10.48
C ASP A 125 4.26 14.97 -9.16
N THR A 126 5.48 14.42 -9.06
CA THR A 126 6.39 14.64 -7.93
C THR A 126 7.60 15.46 -8.37
N ASP A 127 8.07 16.33 -7.49
CA ASP A 127 9.33 17.07 -7.68
C ASP A 127 10.45 16.36 -6.92
N TRP A 128 11.39 15.77 -7.66
CA TRP A 128 12.51 15.03 -7.11
C TRP A 128 13.37 15.88 -6.14
N HIS A 129 13.66 17.12 -6.50
CA HIS A 129 14.46 18.03 -5.64
C HIS A 129 13.74 18.30 -4.33
N ARG A 130 12.42 18.44 -4.38
CA ARG A 130 11.60 18.62 -3.20
C ARG A 130 11.56 17.36 -2.32
N VAL A 131 11.49 16.18 -2.92
CA VAL A 131 11.54 14.91 -2.16
C VAL A 131 12.87 14.78 -1.42
N ILE A 132 13.98 15.05 -2.09
CA ILE A 132 15.32 15.02 -1.47
C ILE A 132 15.42 16.05 -0.35
N HIS A 133 15.03 17.29 -0.59
CA HIS A 133 15.04 18.35 0.43
C HIS A 133 14.21 17.99 1.65
N ASN A 134 13.01 17.45 1.46
CA ASN A 134 12.14 17.02 2.55
C ASN A 134 12.73 15.86 3.35
N ALA A 135 13.37 14.90 2.69
CA ALA A 135 14.08 13.81 3.34
C ALA A 135 15.27 14.32 4.17
N GLU A 136 16.08 15.23 3.62
CA GLU A 136 17.19 15.86 4.37
C GLU A 136 16.70 16.64 5.59
N THR A 137 15.60 17.38 5.45
CA THR A 137 14.97 18.10 6.57
C THR A 137 14.53 17.14 7.67
N PHE A 138 13.89 16.03 7.29
CA PHE A 138 13.47 14.99 8.22
C PHE A 138 14.66 14.33 8.93
N ILE A 139 15.70 13.94 8.19
CA ILE A 139 16.92 13.32 8.72
C ILE A 139 17.62 14.29 9.68
N SER A 140 17.78 15.56 9.30
CA SER A 140 18.45 16.58 10.11
C SER A 140 17.72 16.84 11.43
N ALA A 141 16.41 16.59 11.49
CA ALA A 141 15.61 16.69 12.71
C ALA A 141 15.63 15.42 13.58
N GLY A 142 16.35 14.36 13.19
CA GLY A 142 16.53 13.12 13.94
C GLY A 142 15.68 11.94 13.47
N GLY A 143 14.96 12.07 12.37
CA GLY A 143 14.14 11.02 11.80
C GLY A 143 14.94 9.90 11.13
N ARG A 144 14.43 8.69 11.13
CA ARG A 144 15.01 7.53 10.46
C ARG A 144 14.45 7.41 9.03
N ALA A 145 15.19 7.87 8.03
CA ALA A 145 14.79 7.79 6.64
C ALA A 145 15.29 6.49 5.99
N VAL A 146 14.40 5.85 5.21
CA VAL A 146 14.70 4.71 4.33
C VAL A 146 14.45 5.15 2.90
N TRP A 147 15.44 4.96 2.03
CA TRP A 147 15.28 5.17 0.59
C TRP A 147 14.68 3.92 -0.02
N ARG A 148 13.46 4.00 -0.57
CA ARG A 148 12.78 2.89 -1.22
C ARG A 148 12.83 3.06 -2.73
N PHE A 149 13.51 2.13 -3.40
CA PHE A 149 13.77 2.16 -4.82
C PHE A 149 13.11 0.96 -5.51
N ILE A 150 12.27 1.22 -6.51
CA ILE A 150 11.72 0.18 -7.38
C ILE A 150 12.55 0.16 -8.66
N PRO A 151 13.28 -0.93 -8.95
CA PRO A 151 14.08 -1.02 -10.17
C PRO A 151 13.20 -1.27 -11.40
N PHE A 152 13.25 -0.36 -12.35
CA PHE A 152 12.68 -0.45 -13.70
C PHE A 152 13.81 -0.35 -14.74
N ASP A 153 13.53 -0.68 -15.99
CA ASP A 153 14.55 -0.57 -17.05
C ASP A 153 15.09 0.85 -17.24
N HIS A 154 14.22 1.85 -17.05
CA HIS A 154 14.61 3.25 -17.21
C HIS A 154 15.47 3.81 -16.06
N ASN A 155 15.51 3.15 -14.89
CA ASN A 155 16.22 3.65 -13.70
C ASN A 155 17.23 2.67 -13.07
N ARG A 156 17.21 1.37 -13.42
CA ARG A 156 18.08 0.36 -12.77
C ARG A 156 19.56 0.65 -12.90
N HIS A 157 19.96 1.34 -13.97
CA HIS A 157 21.36 1.76 -14.18
C HIS A 157 21.82 2.81 -13.17
N GLN A 158 20.90 3.49 -12.50
CA GLN A 158 21.19 4.52 -11.49
C GLN A 158 21.20 3.96 -10.05
N GLU A 159 20.89 2.68 -9.84
CA GLU A 159 20.79 2.11 -8.48
C GLU A 159 22.03 2.36 -7.63
N ALA A 160 23.23 2.12 -8.19
CA ALA A 160 24.49 2.31 -7.48
C ALA A 160 24.70 3.77 -7.06
N GLU A 161 24.36 4.71 -7.92
CA GLU A 161 24.47 6.15 -7.65
C GLU A 161 23.42 6.60 -6.62
N CYS A 162 22.18 6.14 -6.73
CA CYS A 162 21.12 6.39 -5.76
C CYS A 162 21.52 5.86 -4.36
N ARG A 163 22.09 4.66 -4.29
CA ARG A 163 22.59 4.07 -3.04
C ARG A 163 23.73 4.90 -2.42
N ALA A 164 24.68 5.32 -3.22
CA ALA A 164 25.77 6.18 -2.77
C ALA A 164 25.26 7.55 -2.31
N MET A 165 24.26 8.10 -3.00
CA MET A 165 23.61 9.34 -2.63
C MET A 165 22.84 9.20 -1.31
N ALA A 166 22.05 8.14 -1.14
CA ALA A 166 21.34 7.86 0.11
C ALA A 166 22.30 7.83 1.31
N GLN A 167 23.45 7.17 1.17
CA GLN A 167 24.48 7.14 2.20
C GLN A 167 25.02 8.54 2.51
N ARG A 168 25.32 9.35 1.50
CA ARG A 168 25.83 10.72 1.69
C ARG A 168 24.82 11.63 2.39
N LEU A 169 23.54 11.48 2.09
CA LEU A 169 22.44 12.26 2.65
C LEU A 169 22.01 11.80 4.05
N GLY A 170 22.56 10.67 4.54
CA GLY A 170 22.27 10.16 5.87
C GLY A 170 21.01 9.29 5.97
N PHE A 171 20.52 8.73 4.86
CA PHE A 171 19.50 7.68 4.94
C PHE A 171 20.03 6.49 5.73
N ALA A 172 19.22 5.97 6.64
CA ALA A 172 19.57 4.84 7.47
C ALA A 172 19.66 3.53 6.67
N GLU A 173 18.89 3.44 5.58
CA GLU A 173 18.79 2.24 4.76
C GLU A 173 18.42 2.59 3.31
N PHE A 174 18.84 1.72 2.38
CA PHE A 174 18.42 1.74 0.97
C PHE A 174 17.84 0.39 0.63
N GLU A 175 16.54 0.35 0.33
CA GLU A 175 15.79 -0.86 0.03
C GLU A 175 15.43 -0.95 -1.45
N ASN A 176 15.72 -2.08 -2.07
CA ASN A 176 15.14 -2.44 -3.37
C ASN A 176 13.78 -3.10 -3.15
N ILE A 177 12.74 -2.49 -3.70
CA ILE A 177 11.37 -3.00 -3.61
C ILE A 177 11.03 -3.79 -4.87
N TRP A 178 10.98 -5.10 -4.74
CA TRP A 178 10.50 -6.00 -5.80
C TRP A 178 9.03 -6.30 -5.58
N ASP A 179 8.16 -5.55 -6.21
CA ASP A 179 6.74 -5.71 -5.98
C ASP A 179 5.96 -6.28 -7.16
N GLY A 180 6.62 -6.56 -8.27
CA GLY A 180 6.00 -7.11 -9.48
C GLY A 180 4.93 -6.21 -10.10
N ARG A 181 4.77 -4.98 -9.56
CA ARG A 181 3.77 -4.03 -10.02
C ARG A 181 4.26 -3.32 -11.27
N ASP A 182 3.32 -3.15 -12.17
CA ASP A 182 3.21 -2.02 -13.08
C ASP A 182 4.28 -1.93 -14.16
N ARG A 183 4.26 -2.95 -14.99
CA ARG A 183 4.88 -2.90 -16.30
C ARG A 183 3.78 -2.63 -17.32
N GLY A 184 3.98 -1.66 -18.19
CA GLY A 184 3.00 -1.31 -19.22
C GLY A 184 2.96 0.18 -19.55
N PRO A 185 1.94 0.61 -20.31
CA PRO A 185 1.80 1.99 -20.73
C PRO A 185 1.48 2.91 -19.55
N ALA A 186 2.19 4.02 -19.46
CA ALA A 186 1.91 5.13 -18.57
C ALA A 186 1.15 6.24 -19.31
N PHE A 187 0.18 6.85 -18.64
CA PHE A 187 -0.65 7.90 -19.19
C PHE A 187 -0.56 9.16 -18.33
N THR A 188 -0.74 10.31 -18.97
CA THR A 188 -0.94 11.58 -18.27
C THR A 188 -2.28 11.58 -17.53
N ARG A 189 -2.49 12.59 -16.68
CA ARG A 189 -3.75 12.80 -15.98
C ARG A 189 -4.97 12.92 -16.92
N ASP A 190 -4.73 13.46 -18.12
CA ASP A 190 -5.77 13.64 -19.14
C ASP A 190 -5.97 12.40 -20.02
N GLY A 191 -5.33 11.29 -19.70
CA GLY A 191 -5.48 10.03 -20.42
C GLY A 191 -4.65 9.89 -21.69
N VAL A 192 -3.70 10.80 -21.92
CA VAL A 192 -2.81 10.72 -23.07
C VAL A 192 -1.65 9.78 -22.77
N PHE A 193 -1.34 8.87 -23.69
CA PHE A 193 -0.15 8.02 -23.58
C PHE A 193 1.12 8.86 -23.40
N SER A 194 1.93 8.52 -22.44
CA SER A 194 3.19 9.20 -22.15
C SER A 194 4.41 8.35 -22.55
N HIS A 195 4.54 7.19 -21.96
CA HIS A 195 5.66 6.26 -22.17
C HIS A 195 5.35 4.85 -21.65
N HIS A 196 6.26 3.92 -21.83
CA HIS A 196 6.18 2.59 -21.21
C HIS A 196 7.06 2.50 -19.96
N ILE A 197 6.56 1.78 -18.96
CA ILE A 197 7.28 1.40 -17.75
C ILE A 197 7.55 -0.10 -17.81
N GLY A 198 8.84 -0.49 -17.69
CA GLY A 198 9.28 -1.90 -17.68
C GLY A 198 9.63 -2.47 -19.05
N ASP A 199 9.96 -3.77 -19.07
CA ASP A 199 10.68 -4.47 -20.16
C ASP A 199 9.81 -4.80 -21.40
N LEU A 200 8.53 -4.50 -21.39
CA LEU A 200 7.66 -4.75 -22.53
C LEU A 200 7.55 -3.49 -23.38
N MET A 201 8.41 -3.39 -24.37
CA MET A 201 8.25 -2.44 -25.46
C MET A 201 7.32 -3.06 -26.51
N PRO A 202 6.06 -2.63 -26.62
CA PRO A 202 5.33 -2.84 -27.85
C PRO A 202 6.01 -2.00 -28.91
N THR A 203 6.33 -2.61 -30.03
CA THR A 203 6.96 -1.96 -31.19
C THR A 203 6.04 -0.96 -31.91
N GLU A 204 4.81 -0.83 -31.47
CA GLU A 204 3.83 0.08 -32.06
C GLU A 204 3.09 0.84 -30.94
N ALA A 205 2.80 2.13 -31.19
CA ALA A 205 1.96 2.94 -30.31
C ALA A 205 0.53 2.35 -30.32
N VAL A 206 0.20 1.59 -29.29
CA VAL A 206 -1.16 1.09 -29.11
C VAL A 206 -1.97 2.17 -28.43
N GLU A 207 -2.98 2.69 -29.10
CA GLU A 207 -3.97 3.53 -28.42
C GLU A 207 -4.59 2.74 -27.25
N PRO A 208 -4.61 3.32 -26.05
CA PRO A 208 -5.23 2.62 -24.93
C PRO A 208 -6.73 2.43 -25.22
N PRO A 209 -7.27 1.23 -25.01
CA PRO A 209 -8.70 1.07 -25.07
C PRO A 209 -9.38 1.95 -24.01
N PRO A 210 -10.61 2.45 -24.28
CA PRO A 210 -11.35 3.25 -23.31
C PRO A 210 -11.52 2.51 -21.99
N TRP A 211 -11.52 3.23 -20.89
CA TRP A 211 -11.52 2.69 -19.52
C TRP A 211 -12.48 1.53 -19.25
N PRO A 212 -13.75 1.54 -19.74
CA PRO A 212 -14.64 0.39 -19.60
C PRO A 212 -14.08 -0.89 -20.25
N GLN A 213 -13.42 -0.76 -21.38
CA GLN A 213 -12.86 -1.87 -22.16
C GLN A 213 -11.54 -2.39 -21.56
N LEU A 214 -10.77 -1.52 -20.87
CA LEU A 214 -9.61 -1.94 -20.07
C LEU A 214 -10.05 -2.74 -18.85
N LEU A 215 -11.15 -2.35 -18.21
CA LEU A 215 -11.75 -3.08 -17.10
C LEU A 215 -12.29 -4.44 -17.59
N GLU A 216 -12.96 -4.44 -18.72
CA GLU A 216 -13.50 -5.66 -19.38
C GLU A 216 -12.36 -6.58 -19.84
N ASN A 217 -11.31 -6.04 -20.46
CA ASN A 217 -10.12 -6.79 -20.85
C ASN A 217 -9.35 -7.33 -19.65
N HIS A 218 -9.31 -6.61 -18.53
CA HIS A 218 -8.70 -7.11 -17.31
C HIS A 218 -9.52 -8.24 -16.69
N ILE A 219 -10.84 -8.12 -16.70
CA ILE A 219 -11.78 -9.16 -16.29
C ILE A 219 -11.68 -10.34 -17.25
N THR A 220 -11.62 -10.10 -18.57
CA THR A 220 -11.53 -11.15 -19.61
C THR A 220 -10.16 -11.82 -19.60
N TRP A 221 -9.07 -11.09 -19.27
CA TRP A 221 -7.76 -11.70 -19.11
C TRP A 221 -7.71 -12.61 -17.88
N TYR A 222 -8.40 -12.23 -16.81
CA TYR A 222 -8.63 -13.10 -15.66
C TYR A 222 -9.61 -14.23 -15.94
N ASP A 223 -10.63 -14.01 -16.78
CA ASP A 223 -11.60 -15.01 -17.20
C ASP A 223 -11.10 -15.90 -18.36
N SER A 224 -10.07 -15.50 -19.10
CA SER A 224 -9.51 -16.23 -20.25
C SER A 224 -8.68 -17.47 -19.87
N GLY A 225 -9.03 -18.13 -18.81
CA GLY A 225 -8.94 -19.57 -18.66
C GLY A 225 -7.58 -20.18 -18.39
N THR A 226 -6.44 -19.60 -18.76
CA THR A 226 -5.15 -20.27 -18.62
C THR A 226 -4.53 -20.07 -17.23
N VAL A 227 -4.49 -18.86 -16.73
CA VAL A 227 -3.90 -18.57 -15.40
C VAL A 227 -4.90 -18.90 -14.30
N GLN A 228 -6.20 -18.77 -14.57
CA GLN A 228 -7.26 -19.02 -13.61
C GLN A 228 -7.54 -20.52 -13.44
N HIS A 229 -7.46 -21.29 -14.52
CA HIS A 229 -7.70 -22.73 -14.46
C HIS A 229 -6.59 -23.46 -13.68
N GLU A 230 -5.34 -23.08 -13.87
CA GLU A 230 -4.20 -23.64 -13.10
C GLU A 230 -4.25 -23.25 -11.62
N ARG A 231 -4.76 -22.06 -11.29
CA ARG A 231 -4.89 -21.59 -9.89
C ARG A 231 -6.18 -22.08 -9.23
N ASP A 232 -7.25 -22.25 -9.99
CA ASP A 232 -8.53 -22.77 -9.46
C ASP A 232 -8.49 -24.27 -9.17
N THR A 233 -7.63 -25.02 -9.85
CA THR A 233 -7.53 -26.50 -9.73
C THR A 233 -6.37 -26.98 -8.87
N ALA A 234 -5.42 -26.10 -8.52
CA ALA A 234 -4.31 -26.46 -7.65
C ALA A 234 -4.79 -26.69 -6.20
N GLU A 235 -4.22 -27.65 -5.49
CA GLU A 235 -4.31 -27.73 -4.04
C GLU A 235 -3.77 -26.42 -3.45
N LEU A 236 -4.69 -25.57 -2.98
CA LEU A 236 -4.34 -24.27 -2.46
C LEU A 236 -3.90 -24.41 -1.01
N ASN A 237 -2.64 -24.10 -0.73
CA ASN A 237 -2.14 -23.97 0.64
C ASN A 237 -2.20 -22.49 1.06
N LEU A 238 -3.42 -22.00 1.31
CA LEU A 238 -3.65 -20.63 1.72
C LEU A 238 -3.24 -20.42 3.17
N ARG A 239 -2.29 -19.52 3.40
CA ARG A 239 -1.85 -19.10 4.74
C ARG A 239 -1.87 -17.58 4.82
N CYS A 240 -2.73 -17.07 5.71
CA CYS A 240 -2.81 -15.63 5.92
C CYS A 240 -1.65 -15.13 6.79
N VAL A 241 -0.65 -14.51 6.19
CA VAL A 241 0.48 -13.89 6.88
C VAL A 241 0.00 -12.80 7.85
N HIS A 242 -0.98 -12.00 7.43
CA HIS A 242 -1.52 -10.92 8.25
C HIS A 242 -2.18 -11.43 9.54
N LYS A 243 -2.92 -12.55 9.45
CA LYS A 243 -3.49 -13.20 10.65
C LYS A 243 -2.39 -13.76 11.57
N MET A 244 -1.36 -14.38 10.99
CA MET A 244 -0.22 -14.89 11.75
C MET A 244 0.54 -13.76 12.48
N ASN A 245 0.69 -12.62 11.83
CA ASN A 245 1.34 -11.44 12.39
C ASN A 245 0.40 -10.59 13.26
N ARG A 246 -0.87 -10.96 13.39
CA ARG A 246 -1.92 -10.19 14.09
C ARG A 246 -2.07 -8.76 13.51
N GLU A 247 -1.92 -8.62 12.22
CA GLU A 247 -2.09 -7.37 11.50
C GLU A 247 -3.55 -7.11 11.19
N VAL A 248 -3.93 -5.84 11.14
CA VAL A 248 -5.22 -5.34 10.70
C VAL A 248 -5.01 -4.10 9.84
N TYR A 249 -5.83 -3.93 8.83
CA TYR A 249 -5.82 -2.73 7.99
C TYR A 249 -7.03 -1.87 8.29
N ILE A 250 -6.80 -0.59 8.58
CA ILE A 250 -7.86 0.42 8.80
C ILE A 250 -7.78 1.43 7.68
N ALA A 251 -8.84 1.55 6.91
CA ALA A 251 -8.95 2.52 5.84
C ALA A 251 -9.18 3.94 6.37
N ALA A 252 -8.97 4.94 5.52
CA ALA A 252 -9.11 6.35 5.92
C ALA A 252 -10.54 6.78 6.27
N ASP A 253 -11.54 5.97 5.97
CA ASP A 253 -12.94 6.16 6.37
C ASP A 253 -13.31 5.43 7.69
N GLY A 254 -12.34 4.71 8.28
CA GLY A 254 -12.55 3.91 9.49
C GLY A 254 -12.99 2.47 9.23
N THR A 255 -13.18 2.07 7.98
CA THR A 255 -13.51 0.67 7.63
C THR A 255 -12.33 -0.26 7.90
N VAL A 256 -12.61 -1.41 8.50
CA VAL A 256 -11.58 -2.37 8.96
C VAL A 256 -11.55 -3.60 8.08
N TYR A 257 -10.36 -3.96 7.65
CA TYR A 257 -10.08 -5.12 6.79
C TYR A 257 -9.00 -6.03 7.40
N PRO A 258 -9.01 -7.35 7.11
CA PRO A 258 -7.97 -8.26 7.57
C PRO A 258 -6.56 -7.91 7.08
N CYS A 259 -6.44 -7.24 5.93
CA CYS A 259 -5.16 -6.85 5.36
C CYS A 259 -5.31 -5.72 4.32
N CYS A 260 -4.19 -5.09 3.97
CA CYS A 260 -4.16 -4.00 2.98
C CYS A 260 -4.58 -4.46 1.56
N PHE A 261 -4.38 -5.73 1.20
CA PHE A 261 -4.83 -6.24 -0.10
C PHE A 261 -6.36 -6.23 -0.20
N LEU A 262 -7.06 -6.69 0.83
CA LEU A 262 -8.52 -6.65 0.88
C LEU A 262 -9.04 -5.22 1.01
N GLY A 263 -8.37 -4.35 1.77
CA GLY A 263 -8.72 -2.94 1.92
C GLY A 263 -8.55 -2.12 0.63
N PHE A 264 -7.69 -2.58 -0.29
CA PHE A 264 -7.49 -1.90 -1.56
C PHE A 264 -8.50 -2.33 -2.63
N TYR A 265 -8.77 -3.64 -2.73
CA TYR A 265 -9.52 -4.23 -3.84
C TYR A 265 -11.05 -4.19 -3.74
N PRO A 266 -11.70 -4.30 -2.57
CA PRO A 266 -13.15 -4.39 -2.51
C PRO A 266 -13.88 -3.19 -3.09
N GLN A 267 -13.23 -2.03 -3.01
CA GLN A 267 -13.83 -0.77 -3.42
C GLN A 267 -13.44 -0.39 -4.86
N THR A 268 -12.24 -0.75 -5.31
CA THR A 268 -11.69 -0.29 -6.59
C THR A 268 -12.05 -1.15 -7.78
N MET A 269 -12.53 -2.37 -7.58
CA MET A 269 -12.81 -3.29 -8.67
C MET A 269 -14.21 -3.87 -8.59
N ASN A 270 -14.99 -3.68 -9.65
CA ASN A 270 -16.21 -4.46 -9.92
C ASN A 270 -15.88 -5.94 -10.22
N HIS A 271 -14.78 -6.47 -9.66
CA HIS A 271 -14.38 -7.84 -9.92
C HIS A 271 -15.43 -8.80 -9.33
N PRO A 272 -15.94 -9.76 -10.11
CA PRO A 272 -16.94 -10.72 -9.63
C PRO A 272 -16.49 -11.48 -8.37
N GLY A 273 -15.19 -11.83 -8.27
CA GLY A 273 -14.60 -12.48 -7.11
C GLY A 273 -14.55 -11.63 -5.83
N ASN A 274 -14.80 -10.32 -5.94
CA ASN A 274 -14.84 -9.42 -4.79
C ASN A 274 -16.28 -9.04 -4.38
N ARG A 275 -17.29 -9.56 -5.09
CA ARG A 275 -18.69 -9.24 -4.80
C ARG A 275 -19.07 -9.61 -3.37
N GLU A 276 -18.71 -10.81 -2.94
CA GLU A 276 -19.03 -11.28 -1.58
C GLU A 276 -18.27 -10.50 -0.52
N LEU A 277 -17.04 -10.06 -0.78
CA LEU A 277 -16.32 -9.20 0.15
C LEU A 277 -17.03 -7.88 0.41
N ARG A 278 -17.73 -7.31 -0.59
CA ARG A 278 -18.51 -6.09 -0.40
C ARG A 278 -19.70 -6.29 0.53
N GLU A 279 -20.33 -7.45 0.47
CA GLU A 279 -21.42 -7.81 1.36
C GLU A 279 -20.91 -8.06 2.78
N LEU A 280 -19.73 -8.69 2.91
CA LEU A 280 -19.07 -8.94 4.20
C LEU A 280 -18.56 -7.68 4.89
N VAL A 281 -18.18 -6.65 4.12
CA VAL A 281 -17.62 -5.39 4.65
C VAL A 281 -18.71 -4.44 5.17
N GLN A 282 -19.99 -4.75 5.03
CA GLN A 282 -21.06 -3.90 5.57
C GLN A 282 -21.09 -3.96 7.10
N GLY A 283 -21.06 -2.77 7.74
CA GLY A 283 -21.09 -2.65 9.20
C GLY A 283 -19.72 -2.81 9.89
N ASN A 284 -18.63 -2.75 9.15
CA ASN A 284 -17.27 -2.92 9.67
C ASN A 284 -16.51 -1.60 9.84
N ASN A 285 -17.21 -0.53 10.12
CA ASN A 285 -16.57 0.75 10.40
C ASN A 285 -16.28 0.88 11.90
N ALA A 286 -14.99 0.99 12.24
CA ALA A 286 -14.57 1.06 13.64
C ALA A 286 -15.04 2.34 14.37
N LEU A 287 -15.39 3.39 13.65
CA LEU A 287 -15.99 4.58 14.24
C LEU A 287 -17.43 4.33 14.71
N GLU A 288 -18.13 3.39 14.09
CA GLU A 288 -19.52 3.08 14.40
C GLU A 288 -19.65 1.97 15.47
N VAL A 289 -18.86 0.91 15.32
CA VAL A 289 -19.02 -0.30 16.14
C VAL A 289 -17.81 -0.62 17.01
N GLY A 290 -16.73 0.15 16.93
CA GLY A 290 -15.46 -0.12 17.60
C GLY A 290 -14.61 -1.16 16.88
N LEU A 291 -13.30 -1.16 17.14
CA LEU A 291 -12.34 -2.00 16.39
C LEU A 291 -12.60 -3.50 16.58
N GLU A 292 -12.84 -3.95 17.80
CA GLU A 292 -13.04 -5.39 18.12
C GLU A 292 -14.24 -5.97 17.36
N GLN A 293 -15.38 -5.25 17.33
CA GLN A 293 -16.56 -5.67 16.59
C GLN A 293 -16.36 -5.56 15.09
N ALA A 294 -15.68 -4.51 14.61
CA ALA A 294 -15.37 -4.33 13.21
C ALA A 294 -14.47 -5.47 12.62
N MET A 295 -13.73 -6.19 13.46
CA MET A 295 -12.91 -7.34 13.08
C MET A 295 -13.69 -8.68 13.06
N SER A 296 -14.93 -8.73 13.52
CA SER A 296 -15.69 -9.97 13.73
C SER A 296 -15.87 -10.81 12.45
N TRP A 297 -15.85 -10.20 11.29
CA TRP A 297 -16.03 -10.86 9.99
C TRP A 297 -14.76 -11.52 9.42
N PHE A 298 -13.59 -11.35 10.05
CA PHE A 298 -12.31 -11.82 9.49
C PHE A 298 -12.29 -13.34 9.26
N ASN A 299 -12.92 -14.10 10.15
CA ASN A 299 -13.01 -15.55 9.99
C ASN A 299 -13.82 -15.96 8.76
N THR A 300 -14.82 -15.16 8.37
CA THR A 300 -15.65 -15.43 7.18
C THR A 300 -14.83 -15.44 5.89
N VAL A 301 -13.73 -14.68 5.85
CA VAL A 301 -12.80 -14.71 4.69
C VAL A 301 -12.16 -16.07 4.56
N GLU A 302 -11.76 -16.70 5.67
CA GLU A 302 -11.15 -18.04 5.68
C GLU A 302 -12.16 -19.12 5.28
N ASP A 303 -13.42 -18.98 5.67
CA ASP A 303 -14.49 -19.91 5.26
C ASP A 303 -14.64 -19.94 3.74
N THR A 304 -14.31 -18.85 3.05
CA THR A 304 -14.34 -18.80 1.57
C THR A 304 -13.25 -19.67 0.93
N TRP A 305 -12.16 -19.97 1.63
CA TRP A 305 -11.02 -20.71 1.07
C TRP A 305 -11.37 -22.16 0.71
N ASN A 306 -12.35 -22.73 1.40
CA ASN A 306 -12.82 -24.10 1.18
C ASN A 306 -13.75 -24.24 -0.02
N ARG A 307 -14.14 -23.13 -0.66
CA ARG A 307 -14.98 -23.16 -1.87
C ARG A 307 -14.17 -23.66 -3.06
N ALA A 308 -14.81 -24.34 -4.00
CA ALA A 308 -14.11 -25.02 -5.08
C ALA A 308 -13.42 -24.07 -6.06
N SER A 309 -13.95 -22.86 -6.25
CA SER A 309 -13.40 -21.88 -7.19
C SER A 309 -13.71 -20.44 -6.76
N VAL A 310 -13.04 -19.47 -7.41
CA VAL A 310 -13.38 -18.04 -7.27
C VAL A 310 -14.81 -17.77 -7.79
N ARG A 311 -15.28 -18.51 -8.81
CA ARG A 311 -16.66 -18.41 -9.30
C ARG A 311 -17.69 -18.88 -8.29
N GLU A 312 -17.31 -19.80 -7.42
CA GLU A 312 -18.12 -20.29 -6.31
C GLU A 312 -17.91 -19.49 -5.01
N GLY A 313 -17.23 -18.33 -5.12
CA GLY A 313 -17.08 -17.36 -4.07
C GLY A 313 -15.82 -17.51 -3.21
N ARG A 314 -14.81 -18.28 -3.65
CA ARG A 314 -13.48 -18.25 -3.01
C ARG A 314 -12.88 -16.87 -3.16
N THR A 315 -12.36 -16.30 -2.07
CA THR A 315 -11.77 -14.95 -2.10
C THR A 315 -10.58 -14.88 -3.04
N TYR A 316 -10.78 -14.27 -4.21
CA TYR A 316 -9.79 -14.13 -5.26
C TYR A 316 -8.47 -13.52 -4.77
N GLN A 317 -8.53 -12.44 -3.99
CA GLN A 317 -7.33 -11.77 -3.51
C GLN A 317 -6.46 -12.68 -2.63
N CYS A 318 -7.06 -13.54 -1.82
CA CYS A 318 -6.29 -14.51 -1.02
C CYS A 318 -5.58 -15.53 -1.90
N VAL A 319 -6.23 -16.00 -2.97
CA VAL A 319 -5.63 -16.93 -3.93
C VAL A 319 -4.41 -16.33 -4.61
N VAL A 320 -4.50 -15.08 -5.04
CA VAL A 320 -3.41 -14.40 -5.78
C VAL A 320 -2.26 -13.98 -4.87
N SER A 321 -2.57 -13.47 -3.68
CA SER A 321 -1.54 -12.85 -2.82
C SER A 321 -1.01 -13.78 -1.72
N CYS A 322 -1.81 -14.78 -1.30
CA CYS A 322 -1.49 -15.62 -0.14
C CYS A 322 -1.26 -17.10 -0.47
N ASN A 323 -1.52 -17.51 -1.72
CA ASN A 323 -1.19 -18.87 -2.17
C ASN A 323 0.32 -18.94 -2.45
N ARG A 324 1.07 -19.36 -1.45
CA ARG A 324 2.50 -19.60 -1.57
C ARG A 324 2.75 -21.08 -1.37
N ALA A 325 3.24 -21.71 -2.44
CA ALA A 325 3.76 -23.07 -2.40
C ALA A 325 4.97 -23.18 -1.46
#